data_297ae0c046ece4e98f0b856959f1af80
#
_entry.id   297ae0c046ece4e98f0b856959f1af80
#
_cell.length_a   1.000
_cell.length_b   1.000
_cell.length_c   1.000
_cell.angle_alpha   90.00
_cell.angle_beta   90.00
_cell.angle_gamma   90.00
#
_symmetry.space_group_name_H-M   'P 1'
#
loop_
_entity.id
_entity.type
_entity.pdbx_description
1 polymer ?
#
loop_
_entity_poly.entity_id
_entity_poly.type
_entity_poly.pdbx_seq_one_letter_code
_entity_poly.pdbx_strand_id
1 'polypeptide(L)'
;MLTEKANAICLLEVLKEYSDAEHILPMREIIAKMQSLYGIKIDRRTVYGAVALLIELGYDISLYEDNGVGYYLRSRELEQSEVLLLTDAVYAFPFIPPRQTEQLVQKLQKQLSVHQRKKYRHLTVARQGHKTGNRQVFWNIEQLDEAITRKKKVTLDYLHYGYDKRQHPTATYTLSPYEMVYTNEHYYLICVPNHDPHTRLYRIDRMADIRILDEPRSEKSAQKQEAQDAVYAFVGAPERVVLHCDRAVLDDVLDRFGTDIQIFERDEQTFTAVLTTPPRGVRFWALQYLSFVEVAEPAWLRQEIIESIARNQYTNRKGG
;
A
#
# COMPACT_ATOMS: atom_id res chain seq x y z
N MET A 1 17.41 6.46 -38.63
CA MET A 1 17.40 4.98 -38.69
C MET A 1 17.98 4.46 -37.40
N LEU A 2 17.27 3.56 -36.73
CA LEU A 2 17.80 2.83 -35.55
C LEU A 2 18.95 1.95 -36.06
N THR A 3 20.09 1.98 -35.35
CA THR A 3 21.29 1.20 -35.73
C THR A 3 21.09 -0.29 -35.46
N GLU A 4 21.90 -1.17 -36.08
CA GLU A 4 21.90 -2.63 -35.81
C GLU A 4 21.97 -2.96 -34.31
N LYS A 5 22.62 -2.10 -33.51
CA LYS A 5 22.69 -2.22 -32.04
C LYS A 5 21.33 -2.09 -31.33
N ALA A 6 20.32 -1.49 -31.97
CA ALA A 6 18.97 -1.36 -31.41
C ALA A 6 18.10 -2.62 -31.67
N ASN A 7 18.52 -3.53 -32.56
CA ASN A 7 17.72 -4.67 -32.96
C ASN A 7 17.35 -5.59 -31.80
N ALA A 8 18.29 -5.87 -30.90
CA ALA A 8 18.03 -6.73 -29.73
C ALA A 8 17.05 -6.06 -28.75
N ILE A 9 17.17 -4.76 -28.53
CA ILE A 9 16.26 -4.01 -27.65
C ILE A 9 14.85 -4.00 -28.23
N CYS A 10 14.71 -3.68 -29.53
CA CYS A 10 13.40 -3.68 -30.18
C CYS A 10 12.78 -5.08 -30.25
N LEU A 11 13.59 -6.13 -30.46
CA LEU A 11 13.14 -7.51 -30.42
C LEU A 11 12.63 -7.88 -29.01
N LEU A 12 13.37 -7.51 -27.97
CA LEU A 12 12.95 -7.74 -26.59
C LEU A 12 11.59 -7.10 -26.30
N GLU A 13 11.38 -5.87 -26.73
CA GLU A 13 10.09 -5.17 -26.57
C GLU A 13 8.97 -5.86 -27.36
N VAL A 14 9.26 -6.38 -28.55
CA VAL A 14 8.28 -7.19 -29.31
C VAL A 14 7.93 -8.48 -28.56
N LEU A 15 8.92 -9.19 -28.01
CA LEU A 15 8.67 -10.41 -27.24
C LEU A 15 7.91 -10.09 -25.94
N LYS A 16 8.29 -9.05 -25.21
CA LYS A 16 7.59 -8.61 -23.99
C LYS A 16 6.12 -8.27 -24.25
N GLU A 17 5.84 -7.55 -25.32
CA GLU A 17 4.49 -7.05 -25.60
C GLU A 17 3.58 -8.12 -26.23
N TYR A 18 4.10 -8.94 -27.14
CA TYR A 18 3.27 -9.77 -28.02
C TYR A 18 3.43 -11.27 -27.82
N SER A 19 4.30 -11.74 -26.91
CA SER A 19 4.47 -13.17 -26.72
C SER A 19 4.24 -13.61 -25.29
N ASP A 20 3.78 -14.82 -25.12
CA ASP A 20 3.69 -15.60 -23.88
C ASP A 20 3.60 -17.08 -24.24
N ALA A 21 3.47 -17.98 -23.26
CA ALA A 21 3.44 -19.42 -23.49
C ALA A 21 2.27 -19.90 -24.38
N GLU A 22 1.17 -19.13 -24.42
CA GLU A 22 0.01 -19.43 -25.26
C GLU A 22 0.06 -18.71 -26.63
N HIS A 23 0.90 -17.67 -26.75
CA HIS A 23 1.03 -16.82 -27.93
C HIS A 23 2.49 -16.72 -28.34
N ILE A 24 2.95 -17.80 -28.99
CA ILE A 24 4.32 -17.96 -29.50
C ILE A 24 4.45 -17.21 -30.84
N LEU A 25 5.49 -16.40 -31.00
CA LEU A 25 5.73 -15.62 -32.22
C LEU A 25 6.58 -16.41 -33.23
N PRO A 26 5.99 -16.80 -34.38
CA PRO A 26 6.80 -17.31 -35.50
C PRO A 26 7.75 -16.25 -36.03
N MET A 27 8.88 -16.70 -36.62
CA MET A 27 9.89 -15.80 -37.19
C MET A 27 9.31 -14.76 -38.16
N ARG A 28 8.33 -15.14 -38.97
CA ARG A 28 7.64 -14.23 -39.90
C ARG A 28 6.95 -13.08 -39.20
N GLU A 29 6.31 -13.36 -38.06
CA GLU A 29 5.59 -12.36 -37.28
C GLU A 29 6.54 -11.41 -36.53
N ILE A 30 7.66 -11.94 -36.03
CA ILE A 30 8.73 -11.11 -35.45
C ILE A 30 9.21 -10.09 -36.46
N ILE A 31 9.60 -10.53 -37.68
CA ILE A 31 10.07 -9.66 -38.74
C ILE A 31 9.01 -8.61 -39.11
N ALA A 32 7.75 -9.02 -39.26
CA ALA A 32 6.66 -8.10 -39.55
C ALA A 32 6.44 -7.05 -38.45
N LYS A 33 6.50 -7.45 -37.19
CA LYS A 33 6.37 -6.53 -36.03
C LYS A 33 7.55 -5.57 -35.93
N MET A 34 8.77 -6.03 -36.11
CA MET A 34 9.97 -5.19 -36.17
C MET A 34 9.86 -4.11 -37.25
N GLN A 35 9.35 -4.49 -38.41
CA GLN A 35 9.13 -3.54 -39.51
C GLN A 35 7.99 -2.57 -39.22
N SER A 36 6.86 -3.06 -38.73
CA SER A 36 5.65 -2.20 -38.53
C SER A 36 5.78 -1.26 -37.35
N LEU A 37 6.42 -1.68 -36.26
CA LEU A 37 6.51 -0.89 -35.02
C LEU A 37 7.72 0.06 -35.01
N TYR A 38 8.83 -0.39 -35.57
CA TYR A 38 10.11 0.35 -35.45
C TYR A 38 10.68 0.76 -36.82
N GLY A 39 10.07 0.37 -37.94
CA GLY A 39 10.59 0.62 -39.29
C GLY A 39 11.86 -0.14 -39.61
N ILE A 40 12.21 -1.17 -38.83
CA ILE A 40 13.45 -1.94 -38.97
C ILE A 40 13.22 -3.09 -39.93
N LYS A 41 13.89 -3.06 -41.08
CA LYS A 41 13.98 -4.20 -41.98
C LYS A 41 15.08 -5.15 -41.49
N ILE A 42 14.66 -6.31 -40.97
CA ILE A 42 15.53 -7.31 -40.38
C ILE A 42 15.36 -8.66 -41.08
N ASP A 43 16.43 -9.40 -41.27
CA ASP A 43 16.40 -10.76 -41.79
C ASP A 43 16.44 -11.80 -40.66
N ARG A 44 16.27 -13.09 -41.02
CA ARG A 44 16.28 -14.19 -40.05
C ARG A 44 17.59 -14.30 -39.29
N ARG A 45 18.74 -14.09 -39.97
CA ARG A 45 20.06 -14.23 -39.37
C ARG A 45 20.27 -13.17 -38.28
N THR A 46 19.81 -11.95 -38.53
CA THR A 46 19.88 -10.87 -37.57
C THR A 46 18.95 -11.11 -36.37
N VAL A 47 17.76 -11.73 -36.58
CA VAL A 47 16.89 -12.13 -35.46
C VAL A 47 17.56 -13.20 -34.59
N TYR A 48 18.18 -14.23 -35.20
CA TYR A 48 18.93 -15.25 -34.46
C TYR A 48 20.05 -14.63 -33.62
N GLY A 49 20.83 -13.71 -34.18
CA GLY A 49 21.89 -13.02 -33.47
C GLY A 49 21.35 -12.18 -32.31
N ALA A 50 20.23 -11.50 -32.51
CA ALA A 50 19.58 -10.71 -31.46
C ALA A 50 19.01 -11.61 -30.35
N VAL A 51 18.40 -12.75 -30.67
CA VAL A 51 17.92 -13.74 -29.68
C VAL A 51 19.09 -14.30 -28.89
N ALA A 52 20.18 -14.72 -29.55
CA ALA A 52 21.37 -15.23 -28.87
C ALA A 52 21.96 -14.21 -27.88
N LEU A 53 22.05 -12.95 -28.29
CA LEU A 53 22.53 -11.87 -27.44
C LEU A 53 21.61 -11.67 -26.21
N LEU A 54 20.28 -11.72 -26.40
CA LEU A 54 19.34 -11.59 -25.29
C LEU A 54 19.47 -12.74 -24.29
N ILE A 55 19.67 -13.97 -24.77
CA ILE A 55 19.90 -15.13 -23.90
C ILE A 55 21.23 -14.99 -23.15
N GLU A 56 22.29 -14.53 -23.80
CA GLU A 56 23.58 -14.24 -23.15
C GLU A 56 23.45 -13.17 -22.06
N LEU A 57 22.54 -12.19 -22.26
CA LEU A 57 22.19 -11.16 -21.26
C LEU A 57 21.26 -11.66 -20.15
N GLY A 58 20.88 -12.96 -20.15
CA GLY A 58 20.11 -13.59 -19.09
C GLY A 58 18.59 -13.62 -19.31
N TYR A 59 18.09 -13.24 -20.50
CA TYR A 59 16.67 -13.38 -20.79
C TYR A 59 16.31 -14.83 -21.12
N ASP A 60 15.29 -15.37 -20.46
CA ASP A 60 14.79 -16.73 -20.74
C ASP A 60 13.80 -16.70 -21.90
N ILE A 61 14.30 -17.07 -23.09
CA ILE A 61 13.53 -17.07 -24.34
C ILE A 61 13.37 -18.50 -24.81
N SER A 62 12.13 -18.93 -25.02
CA SER A 62 11.85 -20.21 -25.69
C SER A 62 12.17 -20.10 -27.17
N LEU A 63 12.90 -21.07 -27.68
CA LEU A 63 13.36 -21.16 -29.06
C LEU A 63 12.41 -22.03 -29.89
N TYR A 64 12.56 -21.98 -31.22
CA TYR A 64 11.81 -22.84 -32.12
C TYR A 64 12.04 -24.34 -31.85
N GLU A 65 13.25 -24.71 -31.45
CA GLU A 65 13.64 -26.08 -31.12
C GLU A 65 12.87 -26.62 -29.90
N ASP A 66 12.45 -25.75 -28.99
CA ASP A 66 11.73 -26.14 -27.78
C ASP A 66 10.24 -26.40 -28.02
N ASN A 67 9.64 -25.73 -29.02
CA ASN A 67 8.18 -25.68 -29.17
C ASN A 67 7.70 -25.94 -30.63
N GLY A 68 8.58 -25.96 -31.63
CA GLY A 68 8.24 -26.17 -33.01
C GLY A 68 7.45 -25.05 -33.70
N VAL A 69 7.24 -23.90 -33.04
CA VAL A 69 6.44 -22.78 -33.55
C VAL A 69 7.25 -21.50 -33.72
N GLY A 70 8.00 -21.08 -32.70
CA GLY A 70 8.71 -19.81 -32.71
C GLY A 70 9.36 -19.43 -31.42
N TYR A 71 9.20 -18.17 -31.06
CA TYR A 71 9.87 -17.54 -29.89
C TYR A 71 8.88 -16.89 -28.96
N TYR A 72 9.11 -17.00 -27.66
CA TYR A 72 8.42 -16.23 -26.66
C TYR A 72 9.30 -16.02 -25.41
N LEU A 73 9.04 -14.96 -24.68
CA LEU A 73 9.70 -14.69 -23.41
C LEU A 73 9.05 -15.56 -22.32
N ARG A 74 9.82 -16.52 -21.74
CA ARG A 74 9.33 -17.46 -20.72
C ARG A 74 9.15 -16.79 -19.38
N SER A 75 10.17 -16.10 -18.90
CA SER A 75 10.17 -15.43 -17.62
C SER A 75 10.10 -13.91 -17.76
N ARG A 76 9.43 -13.26 -16.83
CA ARG A 76 9.30 -11.81 -16.73
C ARG A 76 9.76 -11.37 -15.35
N GLU A 77 10.04 -10.08 -15.18
CA GLU A 77 10.39 -9.52 -13.86
C GLU A 77 9.28 -9.75 -12.83
N LEU A 78 8.02 -9.70 -13.28
CA LEU A 78 6.83 -9.98 -12.47
C LEU A 78 5.99 -11.04 -13.19
N GLU A 79 5.60 -12.06 -12.44
CA GLU A 79 4.67 -13.08 -12.88
C GLU A 79 3.24 -12.51 -13.01
N GLN A 80 2.43 -13.18 -13.80
CA GLN A 80 1.06 -12.75 -14.07
C GLN A 80 0.22 -12.58 -12.79
N SER A 81 0.33 -13.50 -11.84
CA SER A 81 -0.35 -13.45 -10.54
C SER A 81 0.14 -12.31 -9.66
N GLU A 82 1.44 -11.98 -9.72
CA GLU A 82 2.02 -10.87 -8.97
C GLU A 82 1.54 -9.52 -9.51
N VAL A 83 1.52 -9.35 -10.82
CA VAL A 83 0.96 -8.13 -11.45
C VAL A 83 -0.50 -7.95 -11.07
N LEU A 84 -1.26 -9.04 -11.00
CA LEU A 84 -2.65 -9.01 -10.59
C LEU A 84 -2.78 -8.53 -9.15
N LEU A 85 -2.10 -9.19 -8.22
CA LEU A 85 -2.13 -8.86 -6.79
C LEU A 85 -1.70 -7.40 -6.55
N LEU A 86 -0.62 -6.95 -7.20
CA LEU A 86 -0.15 -5.57 -7.11
C LEU A 86 -1.17 -4.57 -7.68
N THR A 87 -1.83 -4.93 -8.78
CA THR A 87 -2.89 -4.09 -9.38
C THR A 87 -4.06 -3.94 -8.42
N ASP A 88 -4.52 -5.03 -7.81
CA ASP A 88 -5.62 -5.01 -6.84
C ASP A 88 -5.24 -4.22 -5.59
N ALA A 89 -4.01 -4.39 -5.09
CA ALA A 89 -3.48 -3.60 -3.98
C ALA A 89 -3.50 -2.10 -4.31
N VAL A 90 -3.01 -1.69 -5.48
CA VAL A 90 -3.01 -0.28 -5.91
C VAL A 90 -4.44 0.26 -6.04
N TYR A 91 -5.39 -0.55 -6.51
CA TYR A 91 -6.81 -0.14 -6.54
C TYR A 91 -7.41 -0.03 -5.15
N ALA A 92 -7.07 -0.93 -4.23
CA ALA A 92 -7.60 -0.93 -2.86
C ALA A 92 -7.08 0.23 -2.02
N PHE A 93 -5.89 0.75 -2.28
CA PHE A 93 -5.28 1.81 -1.47
C PHE A 93 -6.05 3.14 -1.54
N PRO A 94 -6.70 3.58 -0.45
CA PRO A 94 -7.52 4.80 -0.43
C PRO A 94 -6.69 6.09 -0.50
N PHE A 95 -5.41 6.06 -0.11
CA PHE A 95 -4.53 7.23 -0.12
C PHE A 95 -3.92 7.55 -1.50
N ILE A 96 -4.05 6.66 -2.50
CA ILE A 96 -3.60 6.93 -3.87
C ILE A 96 -4.74 7.57 -4.66
N PRO A 97 -4.59 8.81 -5.16
CA PRO A 97 -5.62 9.47 -5.93
C PRO A 97 -5.98 8.72 -7.22
N PRO A 98 -7.22 8.84 -7.75
CA PRO A 98 -7.69 8.05 -8.89
C PRO A 98 -6.77 8.10 -10.11
N ARG A 99 -6.31 9.29 -10.51
CA ARG A 99 -5.43 9.44 -11.67
C ARG A 99 -4.09 8.72 -11.50
N GLN A 100 -3.48 8.82 -10.31
CA GLN A 100 -2.23 8.14 -10.01
C GLN A 100 -2.44 6.62 -9.92
N THR A 101 -3.58 6.16 -9.40
CA THR A 101 -3.97 4.76 -9.43
C THR A 101 -3.96 4.21 -10.86
N GLU A 102 -4.64 4.89 -11.80
CA GLU A 102 -4.67 4.48 -13.20
C GLU A 102 -3.27 4.43 -13.83
N GLN A 103 -2.45 5.45 -13.56
CA GLN A 103 -1.08 5.50 -14.07
C GLN A 103 -0.20 4.36 -13.54
N LEU A 104 -0.30 4.02 -12.25
CA LEU A 104 0.44 2.91 -11.65
C LEU A 104 -0.03 1.57 -12.22
N VAL A 105 -1.34 1.37 -12.31
CA VAL A 105 -1.92 0.16 -12.91
C VAL A 105 -1.47 -0.02 -14.36
N GLN A 106 -1.46 1.04 -15.16
CA GLN A 106 -0.95 0.98 -16.54
C GLN A 106 0.54 0.59 -16.59
N LYS A 107 1.36 1.06 -15.64
CA LYS A 107 2.78 0.67 -15.55
C LYS A 107 2.93 -0.81 -15.19
N LEU A 108 2.14 -1.31 -14.23
CA LEU A 108 2.12 -2.73 -13.85
C LEU A 108 1.66 -3.61 -15.01
N GLN A 109 0.59 -3.23 -15.69
CA GLN A 109 0.06 -3.99 -16.84
C GLN A 109 1.03 -4.06 -18.01
N LYS A 110 1.98 -3.12 -18.16
CA LYS A 110 3.04 -3.19 -19.17
C LYS A 110 4.01 -4.35 -18.93
N GLN A 111 4.04 -4.93 -17.75
CA GLN A 111 4.82 -6.14 -17.45
C GLN A 111 4.20 -7.40 -18.09
N LEU A 112 2.96 -7.34 -18.53
CA LEU A 112 2.22 -8.43 -19.14
C LEU A 112 2.18 -8.30 -20.68
N SER A 113 2.03 -9.43 -21.39
CA SER A 113 1.73 -9.40 -22.82
C SER A 113 0.36 -8.77 -23.11
N VAL A 114 0.14 -8.32 -24.34
CA VAL A 114 -1.18 -7.81 -24.78
C VAL A 114 -2.28 -8.85 -24.59
N HIS A 115 -1.94 -10.14 -24.68
CA HIS A 115 -2.89 -11.26 -24.52
C HIS A 115 -3.21 -11.51 -23.07
N GLN A 116 -2.21 -11.53 -22.20
CA GLN A 116 -2.38 -11.65 -20.75
C GLN A 116 -3.23 -10.50 -20.22
N ARG A 117 -2.98 -9.25 -20.61
CA ARG A 117 -3.77 -8.07 -20.21
C ARG A 117 -5.26 -8.21 -20.55
N LYS A 118 -5.62 -8.86 -21.65
CA LYS A 118 -7.03 -9.07 -22.03
C LYS A 118 -7.77 -10.00 -21.08
N LYS A 119 -7.09 -10.99 -20.48
CA LYS A 119 -7.67 -11.94 -19.52
C LYS A 119 -8.16 -11.25 -18.24
N TYR A 120 -7.57 -10.10 -17.86
CA TYR A 120 -7.89 -9.37 -16.61
C TYR A 120 -9.08 -8.41 -16.68
N ARG A 121 -9.75 -8.28 -17.83
CA ARG A 121 -10.96 -7.44 -17.95
C ARG A 121 -12.13 -7.92 -17.08
N HIS A 122 -12.06 -9.14 -16.54
CA HIS A 122 -13.13 -9.73 -15.71
C HIS A 122 -12.94 -9.49 -14.20
N LEU A 123 -11.82 -8.90 -13.77
CA LEU A 123 -11.62 -8.57 -12.38
C LEU A 123 -12.38 -7.28 -12.07
N THR A 124 -13.55 -7.48 -11.49
CA THR A 124 -14.30 -6.37 -10.91
C THR A 124 -13.67 -6.08 -9.56
N VAL A 125 -12.87 -5.03 -9.49
CA VAL A 125 -12.44 -4.50 -8.18
C VAL A 125 -13.72 -4.16 -7.41
N ALA A 126 -13.97 -4.89 -6.33
CA ALA A 126 -15.07 -4.59 -5.42
C ALA A 126 -14.95 -3.11 -5.06
N ARG A 127 -16.02 -2.34 -5.26
CA ARG A 127 -16.17 -0.89 -5.16
C ARG A 127 -14.92 -0.19 -4.64
N GLN A 128 -14.25 0.59 -5.49
CA GLN A 128 -13.15 1.44 -5.09
C GLN A 128 -13.55 2.18 -3.81
N GLY A 129 -12.85 1.89 -2.71
CA GLY A 129 -12.98 2.68 -1.50
C GLY A 129 -12.80 4.17 -1.84
N HIS A 130 -13.28 5.06 -1.00
CA HIS A 130 -13.15 6.51 -1.24
C HIS A 130 -11.66 6.88 -1.30
N LYS A 131 -11.17 7.11 -2.52
CA LYS A 131 -9.81 7.56 -2.74
C LYS A 131 -9.65 9.03 -2.34
N THR A 132 -8.48 9.37 -1.83
CA THR A 132 -8.17 10.76 -1.50
C THR A 132 -8.28 11.68 -2.73
N GLY A 133 -8.78 12.90 -2.51
CA GLY A 133 -8.76 13.96 -3.51
C GLY A 133 -7.41 14.68 -3.61
N ASN A 134 -6.49 14.44 -2.67
CA ASN A 134 -5.21 15.13 -2.61
C ASN A 134 -4.24 14.61 -3.67
N ARG A 135 -4.01 15.41 -4.71
CA ARG A 135 -3.13 15.07 -5.83
C ARG A 135 -1.63 15.18 -5.50
N GLN A 136 -1.28 15.76 -4.36
CA GLN A 136 0.11 16.00 -3.95
C GLN A 136 0.71 14.82 -3.15
N VAL A 137 -0.01 13.72 -2.92
CA VAL A 137 0.41 12.62 -2.04
C VAL A 137 1.82 12.11 -2.35
N PHE A 138 2.14 11.85 -3.63
CA PHE A 138 3.48 11.36 -4.00
C PHE A 138 4.55 12.42 -3.77
N TRP A 139 4.26 13.67 -4.13
CA TRP A 139 5.17 14.78 -3.87
C TRP A 139 5.36 14.98 -2.35
N ASN A 140 4.29 14.87 -1.56
CA ASN A 140 4.36 14.94 -0.11
C ASN A 140 5.30 13.87 0.46
N ILE A 141 5.20 12.62 -0.03
CA ILE A 141 6.09 11.53 0.39
C ILE A 141 7.55 11.86 0.05
N GLU A 142 7.84 12.35 -1.15
CA GLU A 142 9.19 12.73 -1.56
C GLU A 142 9.76 13.87 -0.70
N GLN A 143 8.96 14.92 -0.43
CA GLN A 143 9.39 16.03 0.43
C GLN A 143 9.64 15.60 1.87
N LEU A 144 8.80 14.73 2.41
CA LEU A 144 8.96 14.22 3.76
C LEU A 144 10.16 13.30 3.87
N ASP A 145 10.41 12.43 2.89
CA ASP A 145 11.60 11.57 2.83
C ASP A 145 12.89 12.40 2.81
N GLU A 146 12.92 13.45 1.99
CA GLU A 146 14.06 14.38 1.94
C GLU A 146 14.26 15.10 3.29
N ALA A 147 13.18 15.57 3.92
CA ALA A 147 13.27 16.26 5.21
C ALA A 147 13.74 15.32 6.33
N ILE A 148 13.27 14.07 6.34
CA ILE A 148 13.70 13.03 7.28
C ILE A 148 15.19 12.73 7.09
N THR A 149 15.62 12.52 5.85
CA THR A 149 17.03 12.24 5.50
C THR A 149 17.95 13.39 5.91
N ARG A 150 17.56 14.63 5.63
CA ARG A 150 18.31 15.84 6.00
C ARG A 150 18.17 16.23 7.48
N LYS A 151 17.34 15.54 8.25
CA LYS A 151 17.02 15.87 9.65
C LYS A 151 16.56 17.32 9.83
N LYS A 152 15.72 17.79 8.92
CA LYS A 152 15.19 19.16 8.90
C LYS A 152 13.72 19.17 9.32
N LYS A 153 13.27 20.32 9.87
CA LYS A 153 11.84 20.58 10.10
C LYS A 153 11.12 20.83 8.79
N VAL A 154 9.81 20.62 8.83
CA VAL A 154 8.90 20.99 7.75
C VAL A 154 7.80 21.89 8.26
N THR A 155 7.30 22.78 7.40
CA THR A 155 6.01 23.44 7.58
C THR A 155 5.05 22.91 6.53
N LEU A 156 3.78 22.80 6.87
CA LEU A 156 2.74 22.28 6.00
C LEU A 156 1.35 22.77 6.41
N ASP A 157 0.43 22.79 5.47
CA ASP A 157 -0.99 22.99 5.73
C ASP A 157 -1.69 21.64 5.93
N TYR A 158 -2.42 21.49 7.02
CA TYR A 158 -3.16 20.27 7.31
C TYR A 158 -4.63 20.43 6.92
N LEU A 159 -5.14 19.41 6.20
CA LEU A 159 -6.44 19.45 5.55
C LEU A 159 -7.48 18.64 6.33
N HIS A 160 -8.69 19.17 6.46
CA HIS A 160 -9.87 18.46 6.93
C HIS A 160 -11.00 18.55 5.92
N TYR A 161 -11.90 17.55 5.94
CA TYR A 161 -13.09 17.59 5.11
C TYR A 161 -14.13 18.54 5.68
N GLY A 162 -14.63 19.45 4.80
CA GLY A 162 -15.84 20.21 5.08
C GLY A 162 -17.10 19.41 4.77
N TYR A 163 -18.26 19.98 5.07
CA TYR A 163 -19.58 19.42 4.70
C TYR A 163 -19.79 19.34 3.19
N ASP A 164 -19.03 20.12 2.40
CA ASP A 164 -18.98 20.07 0.94
C ASP A 164 -18.20 18.85 0.42
N LYS A 165 -17.72 17.97 1.30
CA LYS A 165 -16.93 16.78 1.00
C LYS A 165 -15.58 17.05 0.33
N ARG A 166 -15.08 18.30 0.43
CA ARG A 166 -13.75 18.70 -0.05
C ARG A 166 -12.80 18.90 1.13
N GLN A 167 -11.51 18.71 0.87
CA GLN A 167 -10.48 19.00 1.84
C GLN A 167 -10.14 20.50 1.82
N HIS A 168 -10.12 21.11 3.00
CA HIS A 168 -9.78 22.51 3.20
C HIS A 168 -8.64 22.64 4.20
N PRO A 169 -7.69 23.57 4.02
CA PRO A 169 -6.68 23.89 5.03
C PRO A 169 -7.36 24.36 6.33
N THR A 170 -7.00 23.76 7.44
CA THR A 170 -7.54 24.13 8.75
C THR A 170 -6.50 24.71 9.69
N ALA A 171 -5.24 24.30 9.52
CA ALA A 171 -4.13 24.79 10.33
C ALA A 171 -2.81 24.58 9.58
N THR A 172 -1.87 25.50 9.81
CA THR A 172 -0.47 25.36 9.38
C THR A 172 0.35 24.84 10.56
N TYR A 173 1.10 23.77 10.34
CA TYR A 173 1.95 23.17 11.37
C TYR A 173 3.42 23.24 10.98
N THR A 174 4.26 23.43 12.01
CA THR A 174 5.71 23.20 11.90
C THR A 174 6.02 21.93 12.68
N LEU A 175 6.60 20.93 11.98
CA LEU A 175 6.82 19.58 12.49
C LEU A 175 8.29 19.18 12.38
N SER A 176 8.76 18.38 13.34
CA SER A 176 10.01 17.63 13.26
C SER A 176 9.71 16.22 12.77
N PRO A 177 9.97 15.87 11.47
CA PRO A 177 9.65 14.58 10.90
C PRO A 177 10.71 13.54 11.26
N TYR A 178 10.30 12.29 11.55
CA TYR A 178 11.20 11.19 11.88
C TYR A 178 11.09 9.99 10.99
N GLU A 179 9.88 9.54 10.70
CA GLU A 179 9.62 8.33 9.92
C GLU A 179 8.24 8.39 9.27
N MET A 180 8.06 7.65 8.17
CA MET A 180 6.75 7.42 7.56
C MET A 180 6.34 5.97 7.80
N VAL A 181 5.11 5.74 8.25
CA VAL A 181 4.56 4.42 8.54
C VAL A 181 3.23 4.22 7.80
N TYR A 182 3.07 3.02 7.23
CA TYR A 182 1.81 2.58 6.67
C TYR A 182 1.04 1.75 7.71
N THR A 183 -0.13 2.21 8.11
CA THR A 183 -1.02 1.50 9.02
C THR A 183 -2.47 1.91 8.77
N ASN A 184 -3.42 1.01 9.05
CA ASN A 184 -4.85 1.28 8.88
C ASN A 184 -5.18 1.90 7.51
N GLU A 185 -4.66 1.31 6.43
CA GLU A 185 -4.89 1.71 5.04
C GLU A 185 -4.40 3.14 4.67
N HIS A 186 -3.59 3.77 5.50
CA HIS A 186 -3.09 5.12 5.28
C HIS A 186 -1.61 5.24 5.60
N TYR A 187 -0.94 6.19 4.93
CA TYR A 187 0.39 6.62 5.29
C TYR A 187 0.33 7.74 6.33
N TYR A 188 1.12 7.58 7.37
CA TYR A 188 1.27 8.55 8.46
C TYR A 188 2.72 9.01 8.56
N LEU A 189 2.89 10.28 8.88
CA LEU A 189 4.15 10.84 9.32
C LEU A 189 4.22 10.74 10.84
N ILE A 190 5.26 10.09 11.36
CA ILE A 190 5.65 10.13 12.76
C ILE A 190 6.46 11.41 12.97
N CYS A 191 5.96 12.31 13.80
CA CYS A 191 6.61 13.60 14.01
C CYS A 191 6.36 14.17 15.41
N VAL A 192 7.12 15.20 15.76
CA VAL A 192 6.90 16.03 16.95
C VAL A 192 6.54 17.43 16.47
N PRO A 193 5.32 17.92 16.75
CA PRO A 193 4.93 19.30 16.45
C PRO A 193 5.67 20.30 17.33
N ASN A 194 5.94 21.51 16.82
CA ASN A 194 6.61 22.56 17.62
C ASN A 194 5.83 22.99 18.87
N HIS A 195 4.49 22.89 18.82
CA HIS A 195 3.59 23.29 19.91
C HIS A 195 3.27 22.16 20.91
N ASP A 196 3.69 20.93 20.62
CA ASP A 196 3.40 19.75 21.45
C ASP A 196 4.67 18.88 21.52
N PRO A 197 5.22 18.61 22.71
CA PRO A 197 6.44 17.81 22.84
C PRO A 197 6.23 16.31 22.62
N HIS A 198 4.99 15.87 22.40
CA HIS A 198 4.67 14.46 22.22
C HIS A 198 4.72 14.04 20.76
N THR A 199 5.06 12.77 20.54
CA THR A 199 4.98 12.15 19.22
C THR A 199 3.54 12.11 18.73
N ARG A 200 3.35 12.49 17.47
CA ARG A 200 2.05 12.47 16.80
C ARG A 200 2.13 11.77 15.46
N LEU A 201 1.00 11.23 15.02
CA LEU A 201 0.79 10.68 13.70
C LEU A 201 -0.08 11.64 12.88
N TYR A 202 0.45 12.11 11.76
CA TYR A 202 -0.29 12.93 10.81
C TYR A 202 -0.45 12.19 9.49
N ARG A 203 -1.67 12.11 8.96
CA ARG A 203 -1.95 11.49 7.66
C ARG A 203 -1.33 12.28 6.53
N ILE A 204 -0.52 11.63 5.70
CA ILE A 204 0.20 12.29 4.59
C ILE A 204 -0.77 12.75 3.49
N ASP A 205 -1.87 12.01 3.26
CA ASP A 205 -2.90 12.40 2.29
C ASP A 205 -3.74 13.61 2.72
N ARG A 206 -3.54 14.08 3.97
CA ARG A 206 -4.14 15.32 4.51
C ARG A 206 -3.13 16.46 4.64
N MET A 207 -2.01 16.38 3.97
CA MET A 207 -0.98 17.43 3.96
C MET A 207 -0.96 18.14 2.62
N ALA A 208 -0.74 19.45 2.65
CA ALA A 208 -0.52 20.28 1.47
C ALA A 208 0.62 21.25 1.74
N ASP A 209 1.21 21.79 0.67
CA ASP A 209 2.21 22.86 0.69
C ASP A 209 3.38 22.61 1.64
N ILE A 210 3.89 21.38 1.64
CA ILE A 210 5.04 20.98 2.46
C ILE A 210 6.27 21.77 2.01
N ARG A 211 6.93 22.41 2.97
CA ARG A 211 8.18 23.15 2.76
C ARG A 211 9.21 22.69 3.79
N ILE A 212 10.38 22.30 3.32
CA ILE A 212 11.52 21.96 4.18
C ILE A 212 12.15 23.25 4.68
N LEU A 213 12.31 23.35 5.99
CA LEU A 213 12.95 24.51 6.63
C LEU A 213 14.45 24.29 6.79
N ASP A 214 15.20 25.38 6.92
CA ASP A 214 16.64 25.26 7.24
C ASP A 214 16.91 24.86 8.69
N GLU A 215 15.91 24.93 9.54
CA GLU A 215 15.98 24.54 10.94
C GLU A 215 16.16 23.02 11.10
N PRO A 216 17.09 22.56 11.98
CA PRO A 216 17.23 21.16 12.32
C PRO A 216 15.96 20.67 13.06
N ARG A 217 15.57 19.40 12.81
CA ARG A 217 14.50 18.77 13.61
C ARG A 217 14.93 18.67 15.07
N SER A 218 13.98 18.56 16.00
CA SER A 218 14.28 18.37 17.41
C SER A 218 15.01 17.03 17.62
N GLU A 219 15.94 16.98 18.57
CA GLU A 219 16.69 15.75 18.89
C GLU A 219 15.87 14.73 19.69
N LYS A 220 14.71 15.15 20.23
CA LYS A 220 13.80 14.23 20.91
C LYS A 220 13.37 13.15 19.92
N SER A 221 13.93 11.96 20.05
CA SER A 221 13.55 10.82 19.22
C SER A 221 12.07 10.56 19.45
N ALA A 222 11.28 10.59 18.36
CA ALA A 222 10.00 9.93 18.36
C ALA A 222 10.26 8.49 18.81
N GLN A 223 9.51 8.02 19.80
CA GLN A 223 9.65 6.63 20.21
C GLN A 223 9.13 5.78 19.06
N LYS A 224 10.06 5.24 18.29
CA LYS A 224 9.81 4.50 17.05
C LYS A 224 8.89 3.31 17.29
N GLN A 225 9.04 2.67 18.43
CA GLN A 225 8.29 1.49 18.85
C GLN A 225 6.81 1.82 19.14
N GLU A 226 6.54 2.99 19.72
CA GLU A 226 5.17 3.42 20.02
C GLU A 226 4.33 3.65 18.76
N ALA A 227 4.96 3.95 17.64
CA ALA A 227 4.25 4.22 16.39
C ALA A 227 4.03 2.97 15.54
N GLN A 228 4.91 1.96 15.65
CA GLN A 228 4.73 0.67 14.98
C GLN A 228 3.61 -0.16 15.61
N ASP A 229 3.42 -0.02 16.94
CA ASP A 229 2.37 -0.70 17.70
C ASP A 229 1.02 0.05 17.68
N ALA A 230 0.90 1.12 16.88
CA ALA A 230 -0.28 1.97 16.84
C ALA A 230 -1.53 1.23 16.34
N VAL A 231 -2.48 1.00 17.22
CA VAL A 231 -3.82 0.51 16.88
C VAL A 231 -4.70 1.70 16.51
N TYR A 232 -5.33 1.70 15.32
CA TYR A 232 -6.13 2.83 14.81
C TYR A 232 -5.40 4.19 14.80
N ALA A 233 -4.08 4.20 14.55
CA ALA A 233 -3.25 5.42 14.57
C ALA A 233 -3.17 6.11 15.95
N PHE A 234 -3.46 5.40 17.03
CA PHE A 234 -3.20 5.88 18.39
C PHE A 234 -1.80 5.48 18.83
N VAL A 235 -0.96 6.48 19.02
CA VAL A 235 0.39 6.35 19.57
C VAL A 235 0.30 6.45 21.10
N GLY A 236 1.07 5.66 21.81
CA GLY A 236 1.17 5.70 23.25
C GLY A 236 2.08 4.62 23.78
N ALA A 237 2.44 4.70 25.06
CA ALA A 237 3.19 3.62 25.69
C ALA A 237 2.35 2.34 25.66
N PRO A 238 2.94 1.19 25.24
CA PRO A 238 2.26 -0.10 25.33
C PRO A 238 1.97 -0.42 26.80
N GLU A 239 0.76 -0.86 27.08
CA GLU A 239 0.36 -1.38 28.38
C GLU A 239 -0.20 -2.78 28.22
N ARG A 240 -0.21 -3.52 29.31
CA ARG A 240 -0.88 -4.82 29.34
C ARG A 240 -2.40 -4.61 29.29
N VAL A 241 -3.04 -5.19 28.25
CA VAL A 241 -4.48 -5.20 28.09
C VAL A 241 -4.99 -6.62 28.15
N VAL A 242 -6.02 -6.87 28.93
CA VAL A 242 -6.67 -8.17 29.07
C VAL A 242 -8.07 -8.08 28.49
N LEU A 243 -8.37 -8.96 27.56
CA LEU A 243 -9.67 -9.09 26.91
C LEU A 243 -10.30 -10.42 27.29
N HIS A 244 -11.57 -10.40 27.68
CA HIS A 244 -12.43 -11.57 27.75
C HIS A 244 -13.25 -11.62 26.46
N CYS A 245 -13.15 -12.70 25.72
CA CYS A 245 -13.72 -12.80 24.38
C CYS A 245 -14.58 -14.05 24.23
N ASP A 246 -15.64 -13.91 23.44
CA ASP A 246 -16.37 -15.06 22.89
C ASP A 246 -15.49 -15.76 21.83
N ARG A 247 -15.57 -17.08 21.74
CA ARG A 247 -14.81 -17.88 20.77
C ARG A 247 -15.11 -17.50 19.31
N ALA A 248 -16.29 -16.99 19.05
CA ALA A 248 -16.72 -16.56 17.72
C ALA A 248 -15.82 -15.46 17.10
N VAL A 249 -15.10 -14.69 17.93
CA VAL A 249 -14.20 -13.60 17.48
C VAL A 249 -12.72 -13.94 17.59
N LEU A 250 -12.37 -15.22 17.71
CA LEU A 250 -10.96 -15.64 17.84
C LEU A 250 -10.13 -15.22 16.62
N ASP A 251 -10.64 -15.43 15.42
CA ASP A 251 -9.98 -15.05 14.17
C ASP A 251 -9.82 -13.53 14.08
N ASP A 252 -10.87 -12.77 14.44
CA ASP A 252 -10.81 -11.30 14.45
C ASP A 252 -9.76 -10.75 15.44
N VAL A 253 -9.58 -11.41 16.59
CA VAL A 253 -8.53 -11.06 17.57
C VAL A 253 -7.16 -11.32 16.99
N LEU A 254 -6.94 -12.51 16.39
CA LEU A 254 -5.65 -12.89 15.80
C LEU A 254 -5.32 -12.04 14.58
N ASP A 255 -6.29 -11.79 13.70
CA ASP A 255 -6.12 -10.92 12.52
C ASP A 255 -5.75 -9.49 12.93
N ARG A 256 -6.29 -9.02 14.05
CA ARG A 256 -6.06 -7.64 14.52
C ARG A 256 -4.77 -7.46 15.30
N PHE A 257 -4.45 -8.39 16.19
CA PHE A 257 -3.36 -8.23 17.16
C PHE A 257 -2.19 -9.16 16.90
N GLY A 258 -2.28 -10.04 15.89
CA GLY A 258 -1.25 -10.99 15.54
C GLY A 258 -1.30 -12.27 16.37
N THR A 259 -0.44 -13.22 16.02
CA THR A 259 -0.34 -14.54 16.68
C THR A 259 0.60 -14.55 17.89
N ASP A 260 1.35 -13.47 18.14
CA ASP A 260 2.32 -13.37 19.23
C ASP A 260 1.69 -13.02 20.58
N ILE A 261 0.36 -12.89 20.63
CA ILE A 261 -0.39 -12.63 21.84
C ILE A 261 -0.61 -13.92 22.65
N GLN A 262 -0.85 -13.76 23.96
CA GLN A 262 -1.17 -14.90 24.81
C GLN A 262 -2.68 -15.14 24.81
N ILE A 263 -3.08 -16.39 24.57
CA ILE A 263 -4.48 -16.82 24.61
C ILE A 263 -4.63 -17.92 25.65
N PHE A 264 -5.62 -17.79 26.50
CA PHE A 264 -5.99 -18.76 27.53
C PHE A 264 -7.46 -19.15 27.35
N GLU A 265 -7.71 -20.42 27.05
CA GLU A 265 -9.06 -20.98 27.03
C GLU A 265 -9.67 -20.91 28.44
N ARG A 266 -10.89 -20.39 28.55
CA ARG A 266 -11.64 -20.33 29.83
C ARG A 266 -12.68 -21.46 29.93
N ASP A 267 -13.39 -21.68 28.83
CA ASP A 267 -14.36 -22.74 28.62
C ASP A 267 -14.54 -22.99 27.11
N GLU A 268 -15.50 -23.84 26.73
CA GLU A 268 -15.75 -24.18 25.32
C GLU A 268 -16.17 -22.98 24.45
N GLN A 269 -16.68 -21.92 25.05
CA GLN A 269 -17.27 -20.75 24.34
C GLN A 269 -16.48 -19.47 24.54
N THR A 270 -15.55 -19.40 25.50
CA THR A 270 -14.85 -18.17 25.86
C THR A 270 -13.36 -18.36 26.05
N PHE A 271 -12.61 -17.29 25.78
CA PHE A 271 -11.16 -17.23 26.00
C PHE A 271 -10.72 -15.87 26.55
N THR A 272 -9.52 -15.84 27.10
CA THR A 272 -8.85 -14.59 27.52
C THR A 272 -7.68 -14.34 26.57
N ALA A 273 -7.61 -13.13 25.99
CA ALA A 273 -6.45 -12.65 25.25
C ALA A 273 -5.68 -11.62 26.09
N VAL A 274 -4.35 -11.76 26.15
CA VAL A 274 -3.47 -10.81 26.84
C VAL A 274 -2.57 -10.16 25.79
N LEU A 275 -2.70 -8.83 25.69
CA LEU A 275 -2.03 -7.99 24.70
C LEU A 275 -1.04 -7.05 25.40
N THR A 276 0.03 -6.67 24.71
CA THR A 276 0.88 -5.53 25.08
C THR A 276 0.82 -4.52 23.95
N THR A 277 -0.01 -3.47 24.12
CA THR A 277 -0.33 -2.53 23.04
C THR A 277 -0.83 -1.19 23.61
N PRO A 278 -0.80 -0.06 22.84
CA PRO A 278 -1.43 1.18 23.26
C PRO A 278 -2.93 1.02 23.52
N PRO A 279 -3.42 1.19 24.76
CA PRO A 279 -4.79 0.81 25.13
C PRO A 279 -5.87 1.64 24.44
N ARG A 280 -5.59 2.89 24.09
CA ARG A 280 -6.57 3.77 23.43
C ARG A 280 -7.03 3.23 22.07
N GLY A 281 -6.15 2.55 21.32
CA GLY A 281 -6.52 1.90 20.07
C GLY A 281 -7.46 0.71 20.29
N VAL A 282 -7.23 -0.05 21.36
CA VAL A 282 -8.07 -1.20 21.72
C VAL A 282 -9.51 -0.77 22.04
N ARG A 283 -9.70 0.41 22.63
CA ARG A 283 -11.05 0.95 22.93
C ARG A 283 -11.96 0.96 21.70
N PHE A 284 -11.47 1.46 20.55
CA PHE A 284 -12.28 1.53 19.33
C PHE A 284 -12.60 0.15 18.79
N TRP A 285 -11.65 -0.75 18.84
CA TRP A 285 -11.85 -2.13 18.41
C TRP A 285 -12.85 -2.86 19.32
N ALA A 286 -12.69 -2.76 20.63
CA ALA A 286 -13.59 -3.36 21.60
C ALA A 286 -15.04 -2.85 21.48
N LEU A 287 -15.22 -1.56 21.15
CA LEU A 287 -16.55 -0.99 20.91
C LEU A 287 -17.21 -1.53 19.62
N GLN A 288 -16.44 -1.96 18.61
CA GLN A 288 -16.99 -2.63 17.42
C GLN A 288 -17.48 -4.04 17.75
N TYR A 289 -16.79 -4.73 18.66
CA TYR A 289 -17.09 -6.10 19.09
C TYR A 289 -17.78 -6.16 20.45
N LEU A 290 -18.52 -5.12 20.81
CA LEU A 290 -19.11 -4.92 22.13
C LEU A 290 -19.91 -6.11 22.68
N SER A 291 -20.57 -6.88 21.81
CA SER A 291 -21.36 -8.06 22.19
C SER A 291 -20.52 -9.30 22.45
N PHE A 292 -19.24 -9.29 22.08
CA PHE A 292 -18.35 -10.44 22.10
C PHE A 292 -17.09 -10.24 22.92
N VAL A 293 -16.76 -8.99 23.24
CA VAL A 293 -15.48 -8.62 23.87
C VAL A 293 -15.71 -7.71 25.06
N GLU A 294 -15.13 -8.08 26.20
CA GLU A 294 -14.99 -7.25 27.38
C GLU A 294 -13.52 -6.91 27.64
N VAL A 295 -13.21 -5.64 27.82
CA VAL A 295 -11.90 -5.21 28.33
C VAL A 295 -11.90 -5.38 29.84
N ALA A 296 -11.12 -6.34 30.37
CA ALA A 296 -10.98 -6.58 31.79
C ALA A 296 -9.92 -5.66 32.42
N GLU A 297 -8.80 -5.47 31.74
CA GLU A 297 -7.68 -4.61 32.17
C GLU A 297 -7.16 -3.75 30.99
N PRO A 298 -6.65 -2.55 31.27
CA PRO A 298 -6.60 -1.86 32.56
C PRO A 298 -7.97 -1.27 32.97
N ALA A 299 -8.18 -1.10 34.28
CA ALA A 299 -9.46 -0.66 34.85
C ALA A 299 -9.92 0.70 34.29
N TRP A 300 -8.99 1.62 34.03
CA TRP A 300 -9.34 2.94 33.47
C TRP A 300 -9.91 2.81 32.04
N LEU A 301 -9.38 1.91 31.22
CA LEU A 301 -9.88 1.68 29.85
C LEU A 301 -11.26 1.04 29.89
N ARG A 302 -11.46 0.06 30.76
CA ARG A 302 -12.77 -0.54 31.02
C ARG A 302 -13.81 0.51 31.39
N GLN A 303 -13.44 1.43 32.29
CA GLN A 303 -14.32 2.52 32.73
C GLN A 303 -14.66 3.48 31.58
N GLU A 304 -13.70 3.86 30.73
CA GLU A 304 -13.96 4.69 29.55
C GLU A 304 -14.93 4.02 28.55
N ILE A 305 -14.86 2.70 28.41
CA ILE A 305 -15.78 1.94 27.55
C ILE A 305 -17.20 1.96 28.15
N ILE A 306 -17.34 1.68 29.46
CA ILE A 306 -18.62 1.75 30.18
C ILE A 306 -19.26 3.11 30.01
N GLU A 307 -18.50 4.20 30.20
CA GLU A 307 -19.00 5.55 30.01
C GLU A 307 -19.43 5.83 28.56
N SER A 308 -18.70 5.26 27.57
CA SER A 308 -19.06 5.39 26.16
C SER A 308 -20.38 4.68 25.84
N ILE A 309 -20.59 3.52 26.44
CA ILE A 309 -21.85 2.75 26.33
C ILE A 309 -23.00 3.54 26.99
N ALA A 310 -22.76 4.10 28.19
CA ALA A 310 -23.77 4.90 28.91
C ALA A 310 -24.18 6.17 28.13
N ARG A 311 -23.28 6.74 27.32
CA ARG A 311 -23.53 7.93 26.47
C ARG A 311 -24.05 7.62 25.09
N ASN A 312 -24.29 6.35 24.75
CA ASN A 312 -24.69 6.00 23.39
C ASN A 312 -26.08 6.57 23.05
N GLN A 313 -26.26 6.96 21.79
CA GLN A 313 -27.47 7.64 21.33
C GLN A 313 -28.67 6.70 21.18
N TYR A 314 -28.47 5.39 21.12
CA TYR A 314 -29.57 4.43 20.98
C TYR A 314 -30.34 4.22 22.29
N THR A 315 -29.66 4.34 23.45
CA THR A 315 -30.30 4.20 24.77
C THR A 315 -30.74 5.54 25.35
N ASN A 316 -30.14 6.67 24.93
CA ASN A 316 -30.39 7.99 25.49
C ASN A 316 -31.38 8.85 24.71
N ARG A 317 -31.89 8.43 23.55
CA ARG A 317 -33.05 9.08 22.93
C ARG A 317 -34.29 8.70 23.72
N LYS A 318 -34.66 9.54 24.70
CA LYS A 318 -36.05 9.62 25.16
C LYS A 318 -36.90 9.90 23.94
N GLY A 319 -37.88 9.01 23.67
CA GLY A 319 -38.74 9.08 22.52
C GLY A 319 -39.26 10.50 22.30
N GLY A 320 -39.07 11.02 21.10
CA GLY A 320 -39.80 12.14 20.55
C GLY A 320 -40.79 11.59 19.57
#